data_f9ca1e74b81ab47259a54319f86551b3
#
_entry.id   f9ca1e74b81ab47259a54319f86551b3
#
_cell.length_a   1.000
_cell.length_b   1.000
_cell.length_c   1.000
_cell.angle_alpha   90.00
_cell.angle_beta   90.00
_cell.angle_gamma   90.00
#
_symmetry.space_group_name_H-M   'P 1'
#
loop_
_entity.id
_entity.type
_entity.pdbx_description
1 polymer ?
#
loop_
_entity_poly.entity_id
_entity_poly.type
_entity_poly.pdbx_seq_one_letter_code
_entity_poly.pdbx_strand_id
1 'polypeptide(L)'
;MPTRWVKFIFGIFLLPICAIFSQTFFTAFARATATQRLWAGEEFWFFSLGAVLWLIAFFGLPRLILIYVFGHELTHALWVWLMGGRVSRFRVSRDGGHVVTSKANFWIALAPYFFPIYSILAIAIYGALSLFLNVQPYGRVLYCVIGITWAFHFTFTCWMIPKNQTDLSDQGTFFSLVIIYLMNLLLLSVMLILASRHITFAGFGADLLTNLGNFSTWLVDLFQQFERHH
;
A
#
# COMPACT_ATOMS: atom_id res chain seq x y z
N MET A 1 -13.39 -16.39 -13.77
CA MET A 1 -12.55 -15.17 -13.63
C MET A 1 -12.49 -14.49 -15.00
N PRO A 2 -12.46 -13.15 -15.09
CA PRO A 2 -12.30 -12.46 -16.37
C PRO A 2 -11.00 -12.91 -17.05
N THR A 3 -11.02 -12.95 -18.38
CA THR A 3 -9.85 -13.34 -19.18
C THR A 3 -8.71 -12.35 -18.96
N ARG A 4 -7.45 -12.76 -19.20
CA ARG A 4 -6.27 -11.88 -19.07
C ARG A 4 -6.40 -10.58 -19.88
N TRP A 5 -7.03 -10.65 -21.04
CA TRP A 5 -7.29 -9.48 -21.90
C TRP A 5 -8.24 -8.46 -21.26
N VAL A 6 -9.32 -8.94 -20.62
CA VAL A 6 -10.25 -8.07 -19.89
C VAL A 6 -9.53 -7.34 -18.75
N LYS A 7 -8.71 -8.05 -17.98
CA LYS A 7 -7.90 -7.43 -16.91
C LYS A 7 -6.88 -6.43 -17.46
N PHE A 8 -6.26 -6.72 -18.60
CA PHE A 8 -5.34 -5.78 -19.26
C PHE A 8 -6.04 -4.48 -19.65
N ILE A 9 -7.21 -4.57 -20.27
CA ILE A 9 -8.04 -3.42 -20.63
C ILE A 9 -8.44 -2.62 -19.38
N PHE A 10 -8.91 -3.28 -18.31
CA PHE A 10 -9.20 -2.62 -17.05
C PHE A 10 -7.97 -1.91 -16.46
N GLY A 11 -6.79 -2.53 -16.55
CA GLY A 11 -5.53 -1.90 -16.15
C GLY A 11 -5.25 -0.58 -16.91
N ILE A 12 -5.51 -0.54 -18.21
CA ILE A 12 -5.36 0.69 -19.00
C ILE A 12 -6.33 1.78 -18.51
N PHE A 13 -7.60 1.44 -18.27
CA PHE A 13 -8.58 2.41 -17.76
C PHE A 13 -8.28 2.91 -16.32
N LEU A 14 -7.49 2.16 -15.55
CA LEU A 14 -7.04 2.60 -14.23
C LEU A 14 -5.84 3.57 -14.30
N LEU A 15 -5.09 3.65 -15.40
CA LEU A 15 -3.93 4.54 -15.51
C LEU A 15 -4.25 6.03 -15.28
N PRO A 16 -5.33 6.60 -15.88
CA PRO A 16 -5.73 7.97 -15.57
C PRO A 16 -6.03 8.17 -14.07
N ILE A 17 -6.68 7.20 -13.43
CA ILE A 17 -6.96 7.24 -11.99
C ILE A 17 -5.66 7.23 -11.21
N CYS A 18 -4.68 6.40 -11.57
CA CYS A 18 -3.35 6.40 -10.96
C CYS A 18 -2.68 7.77 -11.11
N ALA A 19 -2.76 8.40 -12.28
CA ALA A 19 -2.16 9.71 -12.52
C ALA A 19 -2.80 10.81 -11.66
N ILE A 20 -4.14 10.87 -11.64
CA ILE A 20 -4.90 11.84 -10.84
C ILE A 20 -4.63 11.66 -9.34
N PHE A 21 -4.65 10.41 -8.88
CA PHE A 21 -4.40 10.09 -7.49
C PHE A 21 -2.95 10.42 -7.09
N SER A 22 -1.98 10.13 -7.97
CA SER A 22 -0.57 10.51 -7.78
C SER A 22 -0.40 12.02 -7.68
N GLN A 23 -1.01 12.78 -8.60
CA GLN A 23 -0.98 14.24 -8.57
C GLN A 23 -1.55 14.78 -7.24
N THR A 24 -2.69 14.24 -6.81
CA THR A 24 -3.31 14.64 -5.53
C THR A 24 -2.40 14.33 -4.35
N PHE A 25 -1.84 13.11 -4.30
CA PHE A 25 -0.93 12.71 -3.23
C PHE A 25 0.32 13.59 -3.18
N PHE A 26 1.03 13.77 -4.30
CA PHE A 26 2.27 14.56 -4.31
C PHE A 26 2.02 16.04 -4.01
N THR A 27 0.90 16.60 -4.46
CA THR A 27 0.51 17.97 -4.09
C THR A 27 0.22 18.09 -2.59
N ALA A 28 -0.51 17.15 -2.01
CA ALA A 28 -0.78 17.10 -0.59
C ALA A 28 0.51 16.91 0.23
N PHE A 29 1.40 16.01 -0.20
CA PHE A 29 2.69 15.76 0.42
C PHE A 29 3.60 17.01 0.36
N ALA A 30 3.69 17.65 -0.80
CA ALA A 30 4.45 18.92 -0.94
C ALA A 30 3.90 20.02 -0.01
N ARG A 31 2.58 20.14 0.11
CA ARG A 31 1.93 21.06 1.04
C ARG A 31 2.25 20.72 2.49
N ALA A 32 2.13 19.43 2.86
CA ALA A 32 2.45 18.96 4.21
C ALA A 32 3.91 19.24 4.60
N THR A 33 4.84 19.05 3.67
CA THR A 33 6.26 19.27 3.90
C THR A 33 6.64 20.74 3.85
N ALA A 34 6.26 21.48 2.83
CA ALA A 34 6.72 22.85 2.59
C ALA A 34 6.06 23.89 3.52
N THR A 35 4.75 23.75 3.77
CA THR A 35 3.98 24.79 4.50
C THR A 35 3.51 24.34 5.87
N GLN A 36 3.23 23.08 6.07
CA GLN A 36 2.62 22.55 7.29
C GLN A 36 3.64 21.89 8.24
N ARG A 37 4.91 21.88 7.86
CA ARG A 37 6.03 21.38 8.67
C ARG A 37 5.78 19.97 9.21
N LEU A 38 5.47 19.02 8.32
CA LEU A 38 5.28 17.60 8.66
C LEU A 38 6.43 17.07 9.54
N TRP A 39 7.66 17.53 9.25
CA TRP A 39 8.85 17.16 10.03
C TRP A 39 8.91 17.75 11.44
N ALA A 40 8.02 18.65 11.85
CA ALA A 40 8.00 19.18 13.21
C ALA A 40 7.37 18.19 14.21
N GLY A 41 6.66 17.16 13.72
CA GLY A 41 6.05 16.13 14.54
C GLY A 41 7.05 15.04 14.96
N GLU A 42 6.94 14.56 16.20
CA GLU A 42 7.73 13.42 16.68
C GLU A 42 7.42 12.16 15.87
N GLU A 43 6.20 12.01 15.41
CA GLU A 43 5.71 10.91 14.59
C GLU A 43 6.58 10.71 13.35
N PHE A 44 6.88 11.80 12.65
CA PHE A 44 7.74 11.79 11.46
C PHE A 44 9.15 11.30 11.78
N TRP A 45 9.76 11.78 12.84
CA TRP A 45 11.14 11.45 13.17
C TRP A 45 11.28 10.01 13.65
N PHE A 46 10.39 9.53 14.52
CA PHE A 46 10.45 8.15 15.01
C PHE A 46 10.09 7.15 13.91
N PHE A 47 9.10 7.46 13.05
CA PHE A 47 8.83 6.65 11.86
C PHE A 47 10.04 6.59 10.94
N SER A 48 10.64 7.74 10.62
CA SER A 48 11.81 7.83 9.74
C SER A 48 13.02 7.09 10.34
N LEU A 49 13.24 7.20 11.64
CA LEU A 49 14.28 6.45 12.34
C LEU A 49 14.07 4.94 12.17
N GLY A 50 12.84 4.46 12.40
CA GLY A 50 12.51 3.03 12.21
C GLY A 50 12.73 2.57 10.77
N ALA A 51 12.31 3.36 9.79
CA ALA A 51 12.50 3.04 8.38
C ALA A 51 14.00 2.99 8.00
N VAL A 52 14.80 3.95 8.48
CA VAL A 52 16.26 3.97 8.25
C VAL A 52 16.93 2.78 8.91
N LEU A 53 16.59 2.44 10.17
CA LEU A 53 17.13 1.27 10.84
C LEU A 53 16.84 -0.01 10.06
N TRP A 54 15.62 -0.14 9.53
CA TRP A 54 15.30 -1.27 8.67
C TRP A 54 16.10 -1.27 7.37
N LEU A 55 16.25 -0.14 6.68
CA LEU A 55 17.04 -0.06 5.44
C LEU A 55 18.50 -0.47 5.68
N ILE A 56 19.10 -0.03 6.78
CA ILE A 56 20.46 -0.46 7.18
C ILE A 56 20.48 -1.99 7.36
N ALA A 57 19.50 -2.55 8.06
CA ALA A 57 19.40 -4.00 8.26
C ALA A 57 19.19 -4.75 6.94
N PHE A 58 18.33 -4.24 6.05
CA PHE A 58 18.01 -4.88 4.76
C PHE A 58 19.21 -4.96 3.83
N PHE A 59 20.08 -3.93 3.81
CA PHE A 59 21.28 -3.90 2.96
C PHE A 59 22.52 -4.49 3.64
N GLY A 60 22.62 -4.43 4.97
CA GLY A 60 23.79 -4.85 5.74
C GLY A 60 23.71 -6.25 6.35
N LEU A 61 22.54 -6.84 6.46
CA LEU A 61 22.34 -8.14 7.12
C LEU A 61 21.72 -9.18 6.17
N PRO A 62 21.84 -10.49 6.51
CA PRO A 62 21.11 -11.53 5.79
C PRO A 62 19.59 -11.26 5.81
N ARG A 63 18.96 -11.39 4.65
CA ARG A 63 17.51 -11.10 4.50
C ARG A 63 16.66 -12.05 5.32
N LEU A 64 15.67 -11.50 6.01
CA LEU A 64 14.70 -12.22 6.84
C LEU A 64 13.62 -12.88 5.97
N ILE A 65 14.02 -13.71 5.01
CA ILE A 65 13.13 -14.31 4.00
C ILE A 65 11.99 -15.08 4.66
N LEU A 66 12.26 -15.86 5.71
CA LEU A 66 11.24 -16.66 6.39
C LEU A 66 10.15 -15.79 7.02
N ILE A 67 10.52 -14.65 7.63
CA ILE A 67 9.57 -13.70 8.21
C ILE A 67 8.74 -13.05 7.10
N TYR A 68 9.36 -12.69 5.98
CA TYR A 68 8.64 -12.17 4.83
C TYR A 68 7.64 -13.20 4.28
N VAL A 69 8.06 -14.43 3.99
CA VAL A 69 7.19 -15.49 3.48
C VAL A 69 6.05 -15.77 4.45
N PHE A 70 6.32 -15.82 5.76
CA PHE A 70 5.27 -15.99 6.75
C PHE A 70 4.22 -14.88 6.69
N GLY A 71 4.62 -13.62 6.67
CA GLY A 71 3.70 -12.49 6.57
C GLY A 71 2.93 -12.47 5.25
N HIS A 72 3.57 -12.86 4.13
CA HIS A 72 2.96 -12.99 2.81
C HIS A 72 1.83 -14.03 2.82
N GLU A 73 2.12 -15.25 3.24
CA GLU A 73 1.13 -16.33 3.32
C GLU A 73 0.02 -16.05 4.35
N LEU A 74 0.39 -15.43 5.48
CA LEU A 74 -0.57 -15.01 6.49
C LEU A 74 -1.54 -13.96 5.95
N THR A 75 -1.06 -13.06 5.09
CA THR A 75 -1.91 -12.06 4.44
C THR A 75 -2.90 -12.73 3.49
N HIS A 76 -2.48 -13.71 2.67
CA HIS A 76 -3.40 -14.51 1.86
C HIS A 76 -4.47 -15.18 2.74
N ALA A 77 -4.07 -15.85 3.82
CA ALA A 77 -4.99 -16.53 4.73
C ALA A 77 -5.99 -15.55 5.35
N LEU A 78 -5.53 -14.40 5.82
CA LEU A 78 -6.37 -13.36 6.42
C LEU A 78 -7.42 -12.85 5.42
N TRP A 79 -7.01 -12.54 4.19
CA TRP A 79 -7.94 -12.04 3.17
C TRP A 79 -8.95 -13.11 2.72
N VAL A 80 -8.55 -14.39 2.71
CA VAL A 80 -9.49 -15.51 2.48
C VAL A 80 -10.56 -15.54 3.57
N TRP A 81 -10.18 -15.43 4.85
CA TRP A 81 -11.12 -15.40 5.96
C TRP A 81 -12.03 -14.17 5.93
N LEU A 82 -11.49 -13.00 5.68
CA LEU A 82 -12.26 -11.75 5.54
C LEU A 82 -13.31 -11.84 4.42
N MET A 83 -13.02 -12.61 3.37
CA MET A 83 -13.96 -12.85 2.28
C MET A 83 -14.86 -14.08 2.51
N GLY A 84 -14.89 -14.64 3.72
CA GLY A 84 -15.72 -15.80 4.08
C GLY A 84 -15.26 -17.10 3.43
N GLY A 85 -13.98 -17.23 3.09
CA GLY A 85 -13.36 -18.46 2.62
C GLY A 85 -12.77 -19.29 3.77
N ARG A 86 -12.20 -20.44 3.43
CA ARG A 86 -11.54 -21.37 4.35
C ARG A 86 -10.12 -21.63 3.89
N VAL A 87 -9.21 -21.73 4.84
CA VAL A 87 -7.81 -22.14 4.64
C VAL A 87 -7.69 -23.57 5.10
N SER A 88 -7.25 -24.47 4.20
CA SER A 88 -7.11 -25.90 4.48
C SER A 88 -5.66 -26.34 4.73
N ARG A 89 -4.69 -25.62 4.18
CA ARG A 89 -3.26 -25.87 4.42
C ARG A 89 -2.50 -24.56 4.43
N PHE A 90 -1.55 -24.42 5.36
CA PHE A 90 -0.64 -23.29 5.49
C PHE A 90 0.78 -23.83 5.63
N ARG A 91 1.66 -23.47 4.72
CA ARG A 91 3.08 -23.89 4.73
C ARG A 91 3.98 -22.71 4.45
N VAL A 92 5.05 -22.60 5.23
CA VAL A 92 6.08 -21.56 5.10
C VAL A 92 7.45 -22.21 5.14
N SER A 93 8.33 -21.82 4.24
CA SER A 93 9.73 -22.25 4.19
C SER A 93 10.61 -21.12 3.65
N ARG A 94 11.93 -21.27 3.69
CA ARG A 94 12.86 -20.28 3.11
C ARG A 94 12.80 -20.25 1.58
N ASP A 95 12.35 -21.32 0.96
CA ASP A 95 12.26 -21.48 -0.50
C ASP A 95 10.90 -20.98 -1.04
N GLY A 96 9.97 -20.60 -0.16
CA GLY A 96 8.65 -20.11 -0.49
C GLY A 96 7.57 -20.61 0.46
N GLY A 97 6.35 -20.12 0.27
CA GLY A 97 5.17 -20.50 1.04
C GLY A 97 4.04 -21.00 0.14
N HIS A 98 3.02 -21.54 0.77
CA HIS A 98 1.82 -21.99 0.06
C HIS A 98 0.62 -22.04 0.99
N VAL A 99 -0.49 -21.43 0.57
CA VAL A 99 -1.78 -21.48 1.24
C VAL A 99 -2.82 -22.12 0.32
N VAL A 100 -3.42 -23.22 0.77
CA VAL A 100 -4.54 -23.85 0.05
C VAL A 100 -5.85 -23.28 0.56
N THR A 101 -6.62 -22.68 -0.34
CA THR A 101 -7.79 -21.88 0.00
C THR A 101 -9.03 -22.31 -0.80
N SER A 102 -10.21 -22.13 -0.21
CA SER A 102 -11.50 -22.38 -0.87
C SER A 102 -11.96 -21.24 -1.78
N LYS A 103 -11.31 -20.07 -1.69
CA LYS A 103 -11.61 -18.88 -2.50
C LYS A 103 -10.32 -18.28 -3.04
N ALA A 104 -10.37 -17.88 -4.31
CA ALA A 104 -9.30 -17.17 -4.99
C ALA A 104 -9.88 -16.03 -5.83
N ASN A 105 -9.38 -14.84 -5.65
CA ASN A 105 -9.65 -13.68 -6.49
C ASN A 105 -8.43 -12.76 -6.50
N PHE A 106 -8.46 -11.69 -7.29
CA PHE A 106 -7.31 -10.80 -7.41
C PHE A 106 -7.01 -10.01 -6.12
N TRP A 107 -8.01 -9.73 -5.28
CA TRP A 107 -7.79 -9.09 -3.98
C TRP A 107 -6.99 -9.98 -3.05
N ILE A 108 -7.37 -11.27 -2.95
CA ILE A 108 -6.64 -12.25 -2.15
C ILE A 108 -5.22 -12.43 -2.70
N ALA A 109 -5.08 -12.57 -4.03
CA ALA A 109 -3.79 -12.80 -4.66
C ALA A 109 -2.83 -11.60 -4.52
N LEU A 110 -3.33 -10.37 -4.59
CA LEU A 110 -2.49 -9.17 -4.56
C LEU A 110 -2.34 -8.53 -3.17
N ALA A 111 -3.13 -8.96 -2.18
CA ALA A 111 -3.10 -8.41 -0.83
C ALA A 111 -1.70 -8.35 -0.21
N PRO A 112 -0.83 -9.38 -0.30
CA PRO A 112 0.50 -9.33 0.30
C PRO A 112 1.40 -8.20 -0.23
N TYR A 113 1.10 -7.63 -1.38
CA TYR A 113 1.90 -6.58 -2.02
C TYR A 113 1.46 -5.15 -1.64
N PHE A 114 0.31 -5.00 -0.98
CA PHE A 114 -0.18 -3.69 -0.53
C PHE A 114 -0.68 -3.66 0.92
N PHE A 115 -0.78 -4.81 1.58
CA PHE A 115 -1.28 -4.90 2.95
C PHE A 115 -0.11 -5.13 3.93
N PRO A 116 0.36 -4.09 4.65
CA PRO A 116 1.51 -4.17 5.53
C PRO A 116 1.14 -4.86 6.86
N ILE A 117 0.98 -6.19 6.82
CA ILE A 117 0.42 -6.99 7.91
C ILE A 117 1.13 -6.76 9.25
N TYR A 118 2.45 -6.62 9.26
CA TYR A 118 3.20 -6.39 10.50
C TYR A 118 2.97 -5.01 11.09
N SER A 119 2.79 -3.97 10.25
CA SER A 119 2.43 -2.64 10.74
C SER A 119 1.02 -2.63 11.33
N ILE A 120 0.08 -3.30 10.67
CA ILE A 120 -1.30 -3.43 11.14
C ILE A 120 -1.34 -4.22 12.45
N LEU A 121 -0.55 -5.29 12.57
CA LEU A 121 -0.45 -6.07 13.80
C LEU A 121 0.13 -5.23 14.95
N ALA A 122 1.17 -4.44 14.69
CA ALA A 122 1.76 -3.55 15.69
C ALA A 122 0.74 -2.50 16.20
N ILE A 123 -0.03 -1.89 15.29
CA ILE A 123 -1.10 -0.94 15.63
C ILE A 123 -2.21 -1.63 16.43
N ALA A 124 -2.62 -2.84 16.00
CA ALA A 124 -3.67 -3.59 16.68
C ALA A 124 -3.26 -4.00 18.11
N ILE A 125 -2.00 -4.46 18.28
CA ILE A 125 -1.46 -4.80 19.61
C ILE A 125 -1.42 -3.55 20.49
N TYR A 126 -0.90 -2.43 20.00
CA TYR A 126 -0.87 -1.18 20.73
C TYR A 126 -2.27 -0.71 21.13
N GLY A 127 -3.23 -0.77 20.20
CA GLY A 127 -4.63 -0.44 20.48
C GLY A 127 -5.26 -1.37 21.52
N ALA A 128 -5.01 -2.67 21.43
CA ALA A 128 -5.51 -3.63 22.42
C ALA A 128 -4.89 -3.37 23.82
N LEU A 129 -3.60 -3.11 23.88
CA LEU A 129 -2.93 -2.78 25.15
C LEU A 129 -3.44 -1.48 25.74
N SER A 130 -3.81 -0.49 24.94
CA SER A 130 -4.35 0.80 25.39
C SER A 130 -5.68 0.67 26.15
N LEU A 131 -6.41 -0.44 25.96
CA LEU A 131 -7.66 -0.71 26.69
C LEU A 131 -7.42 -1.07 28.16
N PHE A 132 -6.22 -1.55 28.49
CA PHE A 132 -5.89 -2.08 29.81
C PHE A 132 -4.75 -1.34 30.49
N LEU A 133 -3.89 -0.68 29.72
CA LEU A 133 -2.66 -0.05 30.19
C LEU A 133 -2.54 1.38 29.68
N ASN A 134 -1.85 2.23 30.43
CA ASN A 134 -1.46 3.55 29.92
C ASN A 134 -0.27 3.40 28.94
N VAL A 135 -0.56 3.31 27.65
CA VAL A 135 0.45 3.14 26.59
C VAL A 135 0.93 4.47 25.99
N GLN A 136 0.38 5.61 26.39
CA GLN A 136 0.74 6.94 25.85
C GLN A 136 2.26 7.21 25.87
N PRO A 137 3.02 6.86 26.94
CA PRO A 137 4.48 7.07 26.96
C PRO A 137 5.24 6.30 25.86
N TYR A 138 4.62 5.25 25.32
CA TYR A 138 5.24 4.37 24.30
C TYR A 138 4.86 4.72 22.86
N GLY A 139 4.17 5.85 22.61
CA GLY A 139 3.79 6.30 21.26
C GLY A 139 4.99 6.43 20.33
N ARG A 140 6.12 6.96 20.80
CA ARG A 140 7.37 7.05 20.04
C ARG A 140 7.89 5.68 19.59
N VAL A 141 7.79 4.66 20.45
CA VAL A 141 8.17 3.29 20.13
C VAL A 141 7.26 2.74 19.04
N LEU A 142 5.94 2.98 19.15
CA LEU A 142 4.99 2.57 18.12
C LEU A 142 5.34 3.17 16.74
N TYR A 143 5.62 4.48 16.66
CA TYR A 143 5.99 5.12 15.39
C TYR A 143 7.26 4.51 14.80
N CYS A 144 8.26 4.22 15.64
CA CYS A 144 9.49 3.56 15.20
C CYS A 144 9.20 2.13 14.69
N VAL A 145 8.41 1.35 15.39
CA VAL A 145 8.00 0.00 14.98
C VAL A 145 7.20 0.03 13.67
N ILE A 146 6.29 1.00 13.50
CA ILE A 146 5.56 1.18 12.23
C ILE A 146 6.55 1.51 11.11
N GLY A 147 7.53 2.39 11.35
CA GLY A 147 8.58 2.71 10.37
C GLY A 147 9.37 1.48 9.94
N ILE A 148 9.83 0.65 10.90
CA ILE A 148 10.53 -0.61 10.62
C ILE A 148 9.67 -1.55 9.78
N THR A 149 8.46 -1.82 10.24
CA THR A 149 7.58 -2.85 9.64
C THR A 149 7.01 -2.41 8.29
N TRP A 150 6.74 -1.12 8.11
CA TRP A 150 6.33 -0.57 6.83
C TRP A 150 7.47 -0.59 5.80
N ALA A 151 8.68 -0.16 6.20
CA ALA A 151 9.85 -0.23 5.34
C ALA A 151 10.21 -1.69 4.99
N PHE A 152 10.04 -2.64 5.94
CA PHE A 152 10.13 -4.08 5.69
C PHE A 152 9.16 -4.50 4.58
N HIS A 153 7.88 -4.19 4.72
CA HIS A 153 6.86 -4.51 3.72
C HIS A 153 7.22 -3.94 2.34
N PHE A 154 7.55 -2.65 2.28
CA PHE A 154 7.85 -1.96 1.03
C PHE A 154 9.10 -2.53 0.33
N THR A 155 10.19 -2.69 1.06
CA THR A 155 11.46 -3.19 0.48
C THR A 155 11.33 -4.63 -0.02
N PHE A 156 10.64 -5.51 0.73
CA PHE A 156 10.41 -6.87 0.28
C PHE A 156 9.44 -6.93 -0.89
N THR A 157 8.39 -6.12 -0.92
CA THR A 157 7.49 -6.00 -2.08
C THR A 157 8.27 -5.61 -3.33
N CYS A 158 9.08 -4.54 -3.28
CA CYS A 158 9.92 -4.11 -4.41
C CYS A 158 10.92 -5.19 -4.83
N TRP A 159 11.50 -5.92 -3.85
CA TRP A 159 12.50 -6.96 -4.13
C TRP A 159 11.90 -8.23 -4.70
N MET A 160 10.65 -8.56 -4.38
CA MET A 160 9.96 -9.78 -4.81
C MET A 160 9.22 -9.64 -6.13
N ILE A 161 8.66 -8.47 -6.45
CA ILE A 161 7.91 -8.24 -7.70
C ILE A 161 8.68 -8.73 -8.95
N PRO A 162 9.99 -8.45 -9.14
CA PRO A 162 10.73 -8.90 -10.31
C PRO A 162 11.01 -10.41 -10.36
N LYS A 163 10.67 -11.18 -9.31
CA LYS A 163 11.02 -12.60 -9.19
C LYS A 163 9.94 -13.56 -9.71
N ASN A 164 9.20 -13.14 -10.73
CA ASN A 164 8.18 -13.98 -11.40
C ASN A 164 7.18 -14.61 -10.43
N GLN A 165 6.59 -13.78 -9.55
CA GLN A 165 5.57 -14.24 -8.61
C GLN A 165 4.32 -14.75 -9.35
N THR A 166 3.86 -15.95 -8.99
CA THR A 166 2.67 -16.58 -9.58
C THR A 166 1.42 -15.74 -9.34
N ASP A 167 1.30 -15.10 -8.18
CA ASP A 167 0.19 -14.20 -7.83
C ASP A 167 -0.01 -13.08 -8.85
N LEU A 168 1.10 -12.51 -9.35
CA LEU A 168 1.06 -11.44 -10.34
C LEU A 168 0.74 -11.99 -11.74
N SER A 169 1.41 -13.07 -12.14
CA SER A 169 1.27 -13.65 -13.47
C SER A 169 -0.10 -14.26 -13.72
N ASP A 170 -0.71 -14.88 -12.72
CA ASP A 170 -2.04 -15.49 -12.80
C ASP A 170 -3.16 -14.45 -12.90
N GLN A 171 -2.94 -13.27 -12.32
CA GLN A 171 -3.87 -12.16 -12.45
C GLN A 171 -3.61 -11.28 -13.69
N GLY A 172 -2.45 -11.46 -14.37
CA GLY A 172 -1.94 -10.59 -15.41
C GLY A 172 -1.03 -9.51 -14.84
N THR A 173 0.26 -9.59 -15.16
CA THR A 173 1.31 -8.77 -14.52
C THR A 173 1.02 -7.27 -14.59
N PHE A 174 0.62 -6.76 -15.76
CA PHE A 174 0.30 -5.34 -15.92
C PHE A 174 -0.84 -4.88 -15.00
N PHE A 175 -1.97 -5.59 -15.02
CA PHE A 175 -3.10 -5.30 -14.13
C PHE A 175 -2.70 -5.36 -12.65
N SER A 176 -1.93 -6.38 -12.28
CA SER A 176 -1.44 -6.57 -10.90
C SER A 176 -0.60 -5.39 -10.44
N LEU A 177 0.34 -4.93 -11.29
CA LEU A 177 1.20 -3.78 -10.96
C LEU A 177 0.40 -2.48 -10.79
N VAL A 178 -0.60 -2.25 -11.65
CA VAL A 178 -1.48 -1.08 -11.55
C VAL A 178 -2.28 -1.10 -10.25
N ILE A 179 -2.86 -2.24 -9.88
CA ILE A 179 -3.59 -2.40 -8.61
C ILE A 179 -2.66 -2.22 -7.41
N ILE A 180 -1.50 -2.88 -7.41
CA ILE A 180 -0.51 -2.77 -6.33
C ILE A 180 -0.07 -1.32 -6.16
N TYR A 181 0.21 -0.62 -7.25
CA TYR A 181 0.58 0.80 -7.23
C TYR A 181 -0.52 1.65 -6.59
N LEU A 182 -1.76 1.52 -7.09
CA LEU A 182 -2.89 2.31 -6.60
C LEU A 182 -3.17 2.05 -5.11
N MET A 183 -3.13 0.80 -4.68
CA MET A 183 -3.37 0.43 -3.28
C MET A 183 -2.26 0.91 -2.34
N ASN A 184 -0.98 0.83 -2.76
CA ASN A 184 0.11 1.39 -1.97
C ASN A 184 0.04 2.92 -1.91
N LEU A 185 -0.35 3.60 -2.99
CA LEU A 185 -0.53 5.05 -3.00
C LEU A 185 -1.69 5.46 -2.09
N LEU A 186 -2.79 4.69 -2.07
CA LEU A 186 -3.89 4.88 -1.12
C LEU A 186 -3.40 4.74 0.32
N LEU A 187 -2.63 3.70 0.62
CA LEU A 187 -2.04 3.49 1.95
C LEU A 187 -1.15 4.67 2.36
N LEU A 188 -0.26 5.12 1.47
CA LEU A 188 0.59 6.29 1.70
C LEU A 188 -0.23 7.56 1.94
N SER A 189 -1.35 7.73 1.22
CA SER A 189 -2.26 8.87 1.42
C SER A 189 -2.91 8.83 2.80
N VAL A 190 -3.38 7.68 3.23
CA VAL A 190 -3.93 7.49 4.58
C VAL A 190 -2.86 7.77 5.64
N MET A 191 -1.64 7.26 5.47
CA MET A 191 -0.54 7.52 6.38
C MET A 191 -0.20 9.02 6.45
N LEU A 192 -0.17 9.72 5.30
CA LEU A 192 0.06 11.16 5.22
C LEU A 192 -1.02 11.96 5.96
N ILE A 193 -2.30 11.60 5.76
CA ILE A 193 -3.43 12.26 6.43
C ILE A 193 -3.34 12.06 7.94
N LEU A 194 -3.04 10.83 8.40
CA LEU A 194 -2.94 10.53 9.83
C LEU A 194 -1.72 11.19 10.49
N ALA A 195 -0.61 11.32 9.76
CA ALA A 195 0.60 11.98 10.24
C ALA A 195 0.53 13.51 10.18
N SER A 196 -0.33 14.09 9.34
CA SER A 196 -0.48 15.53 9.17
C SER A 196 -1.57 16.08 10.08
N ARG A 197 -1.29 17.18 10.78
CA ARG A 197 -2.30 17.90 11.58
C ARG A 197 -3.26 18.74 10.74
N HIS A 198 -2.96 18.97 9.48
CA HIS A 198 -3.64 19.94 8.62
C HIS A 198 -4.30 19.31 7.39
N ILE A 199 -3.92 18.11 7.01
CA ILE A 199 -4.57 17.37 5.93
C ILE A 199 -5.65 16.49 6.53
N THR A 200 -6.89 16.66 6.06
CA THR A 200 -8.03 15.84 6.49
C THR A 200 -8.48 14.92 5.35
N PHE A 201 -9.19 13.86 5.68
CA PHE A 201 -9.81 12.98 4.67
C PHE A 201 -10.75 13.74 3.74
N ALA A 202 -11.54 14.66 4.29
CA ALA A 202 -12.46 15.49 3.50
C ALA A 202 -11.70 16.43 2.55
N GLY A 203 -10.63 17.09 3.05
CA GLY A 203 -9.79 17.97 2.23
C GLY A 203 -9.08 17.22 1.12
N PHE A 204 -8.46 16.06 1.43
CA PHE A 204 -7.82 15.22 0.42
C PHE A 204 -8.82 14.72 -0.63
N GLY A 205 -10.03 14.32 -0.20
CA GLY A 205 -11.11 13.92 -1.10
C GLY A 205 -11.58 15.05 -2.01
N ALA A 206 -11.70 16.28 -1.48
CA ALA A 206 -12.04 17.46 -2.28
C ALA A 206 -10.95 17.79 -3.32
N ASP A 207 -9.67 17.72 -2.96
CA ASP A 207 -8.54 17.90 -3.88
C ASP A 207 -8.58 16.81 -5.00
N LEU A 208 -8.90 15.56 -4.64
CA LEU A 208 -9.03 14.47 -5.59
C LEU A 208 -10.17 14.71 -6.60
N LEU A 209 -11.34 15.13 -6.11
CA LEU A 209 -12.50 15.46 -6.96
C LEU A 209 -12.20 16.64 -7.89
N THR A 210 -11.51 17.66 -7.39
CA THR A 210 -11.07 18.82 -8.20
C THR A 210 -10.13 18.37 -9.32
N ASN A 211 -9.12 17.53 -9.01
CA ASN A 211 -8.19 17.02 -10.01
C ASN A 211 -8.89 16.12 -11.04
N LEU A 212 -9.89 15.34 -10.63
CA LEU A 212 -10.72 14.54 -11.53
C LEU A 212 -11.53 15.45 -12.48
N GLY A 213 -12.13 16.52 -11.94
CA GLY A 213 -12.83 17.54 -12.74
C GLY A 213 -11.91 18.20 -13.77
N ASN A 214 -10.73 18.63 -13.37
CA ASN A 214 -9.73 19.23 -14.25
C ASN A 214 -9.28 18.26 -15.36
N PHE A 215 -9.12 16.98 -15.03
CA PHE A 215 -8.79 15.97 -16.04
C PHE A 215 -9.93 15.75 -17.03
N SER A 216 -11.19 15.77 -16.59
CA SER A 216 -12.35 15.62 -17.47
C SER A 216 -12.49 16.82 -18.43
N THR A 217 -12.27 18.05 -17.94
CA THR A 217 -12.27 19.26 -18.80
C THR A 217 -11.14 19.22 -19.83
N TRP A 218 -9.94 18.83 -19.40
CA TRP A 218 -8.81 18.67 -20.32
C TRP A 218 -9.09 17.66 -21.43
N LEU A 219 -9.75 16.54 -21.12
CA LEU A 219 -10.17 15.56 -22.13
C LEU A 219 -11.16 16.16 -23.14
N VAL A 220 -12.17 16.88 -22.67
CA VAL A 220 -13.17 17.55 -23.53
C VAL A 220 -12.49 18.55 -24.46
N ASP A 221 -11.59 19.38 -23.94
CA ASP A 221 -10.84 20.35 -24.71
C ASP A 221 -9.97 19.68 -25.77
N LEU A 222 -9.34 18.56 -25.43
CA LEU A 222 -8.53 17.76 -26.35
C LEU A 222 -9.39 17.24 -27.51
N PHE A 223 -10.57 16.68 -27.25
CA PHE A 223 -11.48 16.20 -28.29
C PHE A 223 -11.97 17.34 -29.18
N GLN A 224 -12.32 18.51 -28.64
CA GLN A 224 -12.72 19.69 -29.41
C GLN A 224 -11.60 20.23 -30.32
N GLN A 225 -10.33 20.13 -29.86
CA GLN A 225 -9.19 20.49 -30.70
C GLN A 225 -9.04 19.56 -31.92
N PHE A 226 -9.22 18.24 -31.70
CA PHE A 226 -9.20 17.27 -32.81
C PHE A 226 -10.30 17.53 -33.83
N GLU A 227 -11.52 17.83 -33.38
CA GLU A 227 -12.64 18.14 -34.31
C GLU A 227 -12.42 19.43 -35.12
N ARG A 228 -11.67 20.41 -34.59
CA ARG A 228 -11.37 21.67 -35.33
C ARG A 228 -10.27 21.51 -36.38
N HIS A 229 -9.47 20.45 -36.31
CA HIS A 229 -8.36 20.20 -37.22
C HIS A 229 -8.70 19.17 -38.33
N HIS A 230 -9.89 18.60 -38.30
CA HIS A 230 -10.45 17.70 -39.30
C HIS A 230 -11.75 18.25 -39.87
#